data_02673f3a95088b9eb2261691b939c4d1
#
_entry.id   02673f3a95088b9eb2261691b939c4d1
#
_cell.length_a   1.000
_cell.length_b   1.000
_cell.length_c   1.000
_cell.angle_alpha   90.00
_cell.angle_beta   90.00
_cell.angle_gamma   90.00
#
_symmetry.space_group_name_H-M   'P 1'
#
loop_
_entity.id
_entity.type
_entity.pdbx_description
1 polymer ?
#
loop_
_entity_poly.entity_id
_entity_poly.type
_entity_poly.pdbx_seq_one_letter_code
_entity_poly.pdbx_strand_id
1 'polypeptide(L)'
;MEPQNIKAIFFDIDGTLVSFQTHGVPSSAARAIETLRSRGTKVFIATGRPFYQINNLGELRFDGYVTLNGAWCIDAQGEVIFSNPIPHEDLEAVNRRLDAGPLFPCAFMTPEQVYINLVNPKVADVARMVGLDPPPVRDLHEVAREEVLQVNIYVGPEEETELMRTVFTHCGSSRWNPAFADVNIRGNNKSTGIDKILARYDIPLSETMSFGDGGNDIPMLCHTGIGIEMGNASDQVKQAADYVTDAVDYDGIANALRHFGLI
;
A
#
# COMPACT_ATOMS: atom_id res chain seq x y z
N MET A 1 -20.64 -23.11 6.85
CA MET A 1 -20.67 -22.23 5.68
C MET A 1 -20.29 -23.06 4.47
N GLU A 2 -20.95 -22.89 3.33
CA GLU A 2 -20.46 -23.50 2.09
C GLU A 2 -19.06 -22.92 1.79
N PRO A 3 -18.11 -23.73 1.27
CA PRO A 3 -16.78 -23.23 0.97
C PRO A 3 -16.93 -22.11 -0.08
N GLN A 4 -16.48 -20.92 0.30
CA GLN A 4 -16.51 -19.78 -0.62
C GLN A 4 -15.50 -20.02 -1.74
N ASN A 5 -15.95 -19.81 -2.98
CA ASN A 5 -15.10 -19.95 -4.17
C ASN A 5 -14.17 -18.73 -4.33
N ILE A 6 -13.16 -18.61 -3.44
CA ILE A 6 -12.20 -17.51 -3.49
C ILE A 6 -11.09 -17.84 -4.49
N LYS A 7 -11.01 -17.05 -5.55
CA LYS A 7 -10.01 -17.19 -6.63
C LYS A 7 -8.81 -16.27 -6.48
N ALA A 8 -8.96 -15.14 -5.78
CA ALA A 8 -7.87 -14.20 -5.56
C ALA A 8 -7.90 -13.65 -4.13
N ILE A 9 -6.71 -13.51 -3.53
CA ILE A 9 -6.54 -12.91 -2.22
C ILE A 9 -5.46 -11.82 -2.31
N PHE A 10 -5.79 -10.64 -1.77
CA PHE A 10 -4.90 -9.48 -1.71
C PHE A 10 -4.44 -9.26 -0.27
N PHE A 11 -3.14 -9.09 -0.10
CA PHE A 11 -2.53 -8.86 1.21
C PHE A 11 -1.83 -7.50 1.24
N ASP A 12 -2.12 -6.70 2.25
CA ASP A 12 -1.20 -5.62 2.63
C ASP A 12 0.08 -6.20 3.24
N ILE A 13 1.13 -5.37 3.34
CA ILE A 13 2.45 -5.79 3.85
C ILE A 13 2.60 -5.44 5.33
N ASP A 14 2.62 -4.14 5.65
CA ASP A 14 3.09 -3.62 6.94
C ASP A 14 2.03 -3.74 8.02
N GLY A 15 2.21 -4.64 8.98
CA GLY A 15 1.22 -4.94 10.01
C GLY A 15 0.20 -6.02 9.60
N THR A 16 0.25 -6.48 8.35
CA THR A 16 -0.61 -7.53 7.81
C THR A 16 0.19 -8.80 7.48
N LEU A 17 1.03 -8.79 6.44
CA LEU A 17 1.94 -9.90 6.12
C LEU A 17 3.22 -9.85 6.95
N VAL A 18 3.72 -8.66 7.21
CA VAL A 18 4.99 -8.42 7.88
C VAL A 18 4.77 -7.81 9.25
N SER A 19 5.30 -8.48 10.27
CA SER A 19 5.28 -7.98 11.64
C SER A 19 6.21 -6.78 11.81
N PHE A 20 5.73 -5.73 12.47
CA PHE A 20 6.58 -4.60 12.90
C PHE A 20 7.62 -4.98 13.97
N GLN A 21 7.44 -6.13 14.66
CA GLN A 21 8.37 -6.61 15.69
C GLN A 21 9.54 -7.41 15.10
N THR A 22 9.24 -8.28 14.14
CA THR A 22 10.23 -9.21 13.55
C THR A 22 10.74 -8.77 12.18
N HIS A 23 10.07 -7.78 11.55
CA HIS A 23 10.31 -7.31 10.18
C HIS A 23 10.28 -8.42 9.11
N GLY A 24 9.55 -9.49 9.40
CA GLY A 24 9.42 -10.66 8.53
C GLY A 24 8.01 -11.24 8.54
N VAL A 25 7.76 -12.15 7.60
CA VAL A 25 6.48 -12.86 7.47
C VAL A 25 6.44 -14.00 8.50
N PRO A 26 5.39 -14.09 9.35
CA PRO A 26 5.20 -15.25 10.24
C PRO A 26 5.15 -16.56 9.46
N SER A 27 5.78 -17.60 9.99
CA SER A 27 5.86 -18.91 9.32
C SER A 27 4.50 -19.55 9.04
N SER A 28 3.49 -19.24 9.86
CA SER A 28 2.10 -19.68 9.67
C SER A 28 1.47 -19.01 8.44
N ALA A 29 1.68 -17.70 8.25
CA ALA A 29 1.21 -16.96 7.10
C ALA A 29 1.90 -17.45 5.82
N ALA A 30 3.22 -17.67 5.86
CA ALA A 30 3.97 -18.22 4.73
C ALA A 30 3.40 -19.57 4.26
N ARG A 31 3.23 -20.54 5.19
CA ARG A 31 2.63 -21.84 4.86
C ARG A 31 1.20 -21.73 4.36
N ALA A 32 0.43 -20.80 4.89
CA ALA A 32 -0.95 -20.57 4.46
C ALA A 32 -0.99 -20.09 2.99
N ILE A 33 -0.15 -19.13 2.62
CA ILE A 33 -0.02 -18.61 1.25
C ILE A 33 0.42 -19.72 0.28
N GLU A 34 1.41 -20.54 0.66
CA GLU A 34 1.83 -21.69 -0.16
C GLU A 34 0.69 -22.68 -0.36
N THR A 35 -0.11 -22.95 0.68
CA THR A 35 -1.29 -23.83 0.61
C THR A 35 -2.34 -23.27 -0.35
N LEU A 36 -2.67 -21.99 -0.26
CA LEU A 36 -3.60 -21.30 -1.19
C LEU A 36 -3.15 -21.46 -2.64
N ARG A 37 -1.88 -21.16 -2.91
CA ARG A 37 -1.31 -21.27 -4.26
C ARG A 37 -1.33 -22.70 -4.78
N SER A 38 -1.04 -23.68 -3.93
CA SER A 38 -1.09 -25.11 -4.32
C SER A 38 -2.52 -25.57 -4.66
N ARG A 39 -3.54 -24.88 -4.14
CA ARG A 39 -4.96 -25.10 -4.43
C ARG A 39 -5.47 -24.30 -5.64
N GLY A 40 -4.60 -23.48 -6.25
CA GLY A 40 -4.94 -22.68 -7.43
C GLY A 40 -5.49 -21.29 -7.14
N THR A 41 -5.57 -20.88 -5.88
CA THR A 41 -5.93 -19.51 -5.50
C THR A 41 -4.77 -18.57 -5.84
N LYS A 42 -5.04 -17.50 -6.57
CA LYS A 42 -4.06 -16.45 -6.86
C LYS A 42 -3.84 -15.56 -5.66
N VAL A 43 -2.60 -15.16 -5.44
CA VAL A 43 -2.22 -14.32 -4.30
C VAL A 43 -1.50 -13.07 -4.79
N PHE A 44 -1.92 -11.92 -4.29
CA PHE A 44 -1.45 -10.60 -4.71
C PHE A 44 -1.03 -9.77 -3.51
N ILE A 45 -0.11 -8.84 -3.74
CA ILE A 45 0.21 -7.78 -2.78
C ILE A 45 -0.61 -6.53 -3.13
N ALA A 46 -1.07 -5.80 -2.09
CA ALA A 46 -1.69 -4.48 -2.22
C ALA A 46 -1.13 -3.54 -1.14
N THR A 47 -0.19 -2.67 -1.52
CA THR A 47 0.62 -1.88 -0.57
C THR A 47 0.78 -0.41 -0.99
N GLY A 48 1.06 0.46 -0.01
CA GLY A 48 1.55 1.81 -0.25
C GLY A 48 3.03 1.87 -0.63
N ARG A 49 3.79 0.78 -0.44
CA ARG A 49 5.20 0.74 -0.83
C ARG A 49 5.37 0.72 -2.35
N PRO A 50 6.43 1.33 -2.89
CA PRO A 50 6.88 1.07 -4.26
C PRO A 50 7.47 -0.36 -4.36
N PHE A 51 7.39 -0.95 -5.56
CA PHE A 51 7.80 -2.34 -5.79
C PHE A 51 9.23 -2.65 -5.35
N TYR A 52 10.18 -1.78 -5.65
CA TYR A 52 11.59 -1.95 -5.30
C TYR A 52 11.90 -1.90 -3.78
N GLN A 53 10.93 -1.50 -2.94
CA GLN A 53 11.04 -1.56 -1.47
C GLN A 53 10.38 -2.80 -0.87
N ILE A 54 9.85 -3.71 -1.70
CA ILE A 54 9.29 -4.98 -1.25
C ILE A 54 10.42 -6.01 -1.19
N ASN A 55 11.11 -6.08 -0.05
CA ASN A 55 12.34 -6.88 0.12
C ASN A 55 12.30 -7.83 1.32
N ASN A 56 11.18 -7.90 2.05
CA ASN A 56 11.05 -8.63 3.32
C ASN A 56 9.97 -9.71 3.32
N LEU A 57 9.55 -10.16 2.13
CA LEU A 57 8.57 -11.25 1.97
C LEU A 57 9.22 -12.64 1.87
N GLY A 58 10.53 -12.75 2.05
CA GLY A 58 11.28 -14.00 1.96
C GLY A 58 11.21 -14.61 0.55
N GLU A 59 10.99 -15.93 0.47
CA GLU A 59 10.89 -16.67 -0.80
C GLU A 59 9.45 -16.75 -1.34
N LEU A 60 8.48 -16.09 -0.66
CA LEU A 60 7.09 -16.09 -1.11
C LEU A 60 6.97 -15.48 -2.51
N ARG A 61 6.12 -16.12 -3.31
CA ARG A 61 5.82 -15.66 -4.68
C ARG A 61 4.38 -15.21 -4.76
N PHE A 62 4.17 -14.11 -5.48
CA PHE A 62 2.85 -13.52 -5.72
C PHE A 62 2.57 -13.46 -7.21
N ASP A 63 1.29 -13.49 -7.57
CA ASP A 63 0.83 -13.47 -8.97
C ASP A 63 0.81 -12.05 -9.55
N GLY A 64 0.97 -11.03 -8.71
CA GLY A 64 1.10 -9.63 -9.10
C GLY A 64 1.05 -8.69 -7.89
N TYR A 65 1.21 -7.40 -8.16
CA TYR A 65 1.39 -6.38 -7.13
C TYR A 65 0.59 -5.13 -7.48
N VAL A 66 -0.19 -4.66 -6.53
CA VAL A 66 -0.79 -3.33 -6.48
C VAL A 66 0.09 -2.50 -5.55
N THR A 67 0.85 -1.57 -6.07
CA THR A 67 1.82 -0.75 -5.33
C THR A 67 1.43 0.72 -5.35
N LEU A 68 2.08 1.52 -4.49
CA LEU A 68 1.84 2.96 -4.39
C LEU A 68 0.34 3.28 -4.25
N ASN A 69 -0.34 2.53 -3.35
CA ASN A 69 -1.77 2.67 -3.11
C ASN A 69 -2.63 2.56 -4.40
N GLY A 70 -2.23 1.69 -5.35
CA GLY A 70 -2.94 1.47 -6.60
C GLY A 70 -2.50 2.34 -7.77
N ALA A 71 -1.50 3.21 -7.59
CA ALA A 71 -0.96 4.02 -8.68
C ALA A 71 -0.18 3.19 -9.71
N TRP A 72 0.39 2.07 -9.28
CA TRP A 72 1.15 1.19 -10.16
C TRP A 72 0.85 -0.28 -9.88
N CYS A 73 0.40 -1.00 -10.92
CA CYS A 73 0.07 -2.41 -10.85
C CYS A 73 0.91 -3.19 -11.86
N ILE A 74 1.53 -4.28 -11.40
CA ILE A 74 2.37 -5.16 -12.22
C ILE A 74 1.99 -6.62 -11.99
N ASP A 75 2.26 -7.46 -12.98
CA ASP A 75 2.15 -8.91 -12.84
C ASP A 75 3.40 -9.54 -12.20
N ALA A 76 3.39 -10.86 -12.06
CA ALA A 76 4.50 -11.63 -11.47
C ALA A 76 5.81 -11.56 -12.28
N GLN A 77 5.77 -11.15 -13.54
CA GLN A 77 6.92 -10.98 -14.43
C GLN A 77 7.44 -9.55 -14.43
N GLY A 78 6.75 -8.62 -13.74
CA GLY A 78 7.07 -7.19 -13.72
C GLY A 78 6.48 -6.40 -14.90
N GLU A 79 5.61 -7.03 -15.71
CA GLU A 79 4.91 -6.32 -16.78
C GLU A 79 3.87 -5.36 -16.19
N VAL A 80 3.88 -4.11 -16.67
CA VAL A 80 2.99 -3.07 -16.17
C VAL A 80 1.57 -3.32 -16.67
N ILE A 81 0.64 -3.55 -15.73
CA ILE A 81 -0.80 -3.69 -15.99
C ILE A 81 -1.47 -2.31 -15.99
N PHE A 82 -1.04 -1.42 -15.09
CA PHE A 82 -1.62 -0.10 -14.92
C PHE A 82 -0.61 0.88 -14.31
N SER A 83 -0.60 2.11 -14.83
CA SER A 83 0.13 3.26 -14.28
C SER A 83 -0.77 4.48 -14.26
N ASN A 84 -0.73 5.25 -13.18
CA ASN A 84 -1.51 6.48 -13.02
C ASN A 84 -0.68 7.55 -12.29
N PRO A 85 0.21 8.26 -13.01
CA PRO A 85 1.11 9.23 -12.42
C PRO A 85 0.39 10.51 -11.97
N ILE A 86 1.00 11.19 -11.00
CA ILE A 86 0.56 12.52 -10.56
C ILE A 86 0.75 13.54 -11.70
N PRO A 87 -0.25 14.40 -11.96
CA PRO A 87 -0.13 15.42 -13.00
C PRO A 87 1.06 16.34 -12.77
N HIS A 88 1.77 16.65 -13.85
CA HIS A 88 2.96 17.53 -13.81
C HIS A 88 2.66 18.90 -13.18
N GLU A 89 1.47 19.43 -13.38
CA GLU A 89 1.03 20.70 -12.79
C GLU A 89 1.00 20.68 -11.24
N ASP A 90 0.60 19.56 -10.63
CA ASP A 90 0.63 19.37 -9.17
C ASP A 90 2.09 19.23 -8.69
N LEU A 91 2.96 18.54 -9.45
CA LEU A 91 4.39 18.42 -9.15
C LEU A 91 5.10 19.77 -9.23
N GLU A 92 4.80 20.59 -10.23
CA GLU A 92 5.30 21.95 -10.31
C GLU A 92 4.75 22.85 -9.19
N ALA A 93 3.48 22.67 -8.80
CA ALA A 93 2.89 23.45 -7.74
C ALA A 93 3.55 23.16 -6.38
N VAL A 94 3.85 21.90 -6.06
CA VAL A 94 4.57 21.55 -4.82
C VAL A 94 6.01 22.07 -4.85
N ASN A 95 6.70 22.00 -6.00
CA ASN A 95 8.05 22.56 -6.14
C ASN A 95 8.04 24.08 -5.89
N ARG A 96 7.12 24.83 -6.51
CA ARG A 96 6.95 26.27 -6.23
C ARG A 96 6.63 26.54 -4.75
N ARG A 97 5.84 25.69 -4.09
CA ARG A 97 5.53 25.81 -2.66
C ARG A 97 6.77 25.59 -1.79
N LEU A 98 7.63 24.61 -2.16
CA LEU A 98 8.89 24.33 -1.47
C LEU A 98 9.89 25.48 -1.64
N ASP A 99 9.98 26.08 -2.82
CA ASP A 99 10.85 27.24 -3.11
C ASP A 99 10.43 28.50 -2.33
N ALA A 100 9.11 28.69 -2.15
CA ALA A 100 8.59 29.84 -1.41
C ALA A 100 8.74 29.71 0.12
N GLY A 101 9.07 28.48 0.65
CA GLY A 101 9.21 28.16 2.09
C GLY A 101 7.94 28.34 2.91
N PRO A 102 7.91 27.91 4.19
CA PRO A 102 8.93 27.10 4.84
C PRO A 102 9.05 25.70 4.25
N LEU A 103 10.26 25.15 4.29
CA LEU A 103 10.54 23.81 3.77
C LEU A 103 9.95 22.73 4.68
N PHE A 104 9.37 21.70 4.06
CA PHE A 104 9.01 20.44 4.71
C PHE A 104 9.56 19.25 3.91
N PRO A 105 9.82 18.09 4.54
CA PRO A 105 10.25 16.92 3.78
C PRO A 105 9.15 16.45 2.85
N CYS A 106 9.50 16.32 1.57
CA CYS A 106 8.63 15.89 0.50
C CYS A 106 9.37 14.87 -0.35
N ALA A 107 8.80 13.69 -0.54
CA ALA A 107 9.41 12.63 -1.34
C ALA A 107 8.56 12.31 -2.57
N PHE A 108 9.22 12.20 -3.73
CA PHE A 108 8.63 11.78 -5.00
C PHE A 108 9.00 10.33 -5.27
N MET A 109 8.01 9.51 -5.58
CA MET A 109 8.16 8.09 -5.89
C MET A 109 7.98 7.85 -7.38
N THR A 110 9.06 7.45 -8.04
CA THR A 110 9.06 6.98 -9.43
C THR A 110 8.95 5.46 -9.48
N PRO A 111 8.77 4.82 -10.66
CA PRO A 111 8.82 3.38 -10.78
C PRO A 111 10.10 2.73 -10.25
N GLU A 112 11.24 3.43 -10.28
CA GLU A 112 12.56 2.91 -9.97
C GLU A 112 13.07 3.29 -8.59
N GLN A 113 12.71 4.49 -8.08
CA GLN A 113 13.33 5.05 -6.88
C GLN A 113 12.46 6.07 -6.16
N VAL A 114 12.63 6.18 -4.83
CA VAL A 114 12.14 7.31 -4.02
C VAL A 114 13.24 8.35 -3.93
N TYR A 115 12.89 9.61 -4.15
CA TYR A 115 13.78 10.76 -3.93
C TYR A 115 13.11 11.74 -2.96
N ILE A 116 13.90 12.39 -2.11
CA ILE A 116 13.39 13.37 -1.14
C ILE A 116 14.18 14.68 -1.25
N ASN A 117 13.52 15.82 -0.98
CA ASN A 117 14.21 17.11 -0.96
C ASN A 117 15.13 17.31 0.27
N LEU A 118 14.74 16.77 1.42
CA LEU A 118 15.52 16.85 2.66
C LEU A 118 15.16 15.71 3.63
N VAL A 119 16.11 15.29 4.43
CA VAL A 119 15.93 14.31 5.51
C VAL A 119 16.01 15.04 6.87
N ASN A 120 14.97 14.87 7.69
CA ASN A 120 14.94 15.33 9.08
C ASN A 120 14.73 14.12 10.03
N PRO A 121 14.77 14.30 11.36
CA PRO A 121 14.56 13.18 12.30
C PRO A 121 13.27 12.41 12.08
N LYS A 122 12.16 13.08 11.72
CA LYS A 122 10.87 12.43 11.43
C LYS A 122 10.97 11.46 10.26
N VAL A 123 11.64 11.84 9.16
CA VAL A 123 11.90 10.97 8.00
C VAL A 123 12.78 9.78 8.40
N ALA A 124 13.85 10.03 9.16
CA ALA A 124 14.75 8.96 9.61
C ALA A 124 14.06 7.95 10.55
N ASP A 125 13.15 8.43 11.42
CA ASP A 125 12.38 7.57 12.31
C ASP A 125 11.39 6.68 11.55
N VAL A 126 10.70 7.23 10.55
CA VAL A 126 9.80 6.46 9.68
C VAL A 126 10.59 5.41 8.90
N ALA A 127 11.71 5.78 8.28
CA ALA A 127 12.56 4.84 7.55
C ALA A 127 13.01 3.68 8.45
N ARG A 128 13.49 3.98 9.67
CA ARG A 128 13.88 2.96 10.65
C ARG A 128 12.72 2.05 11.05
N MET A 129 11.52 2.61 11.25
CA MET A 129 10.33 1.85 11.64
C MET A 129 9.96 0.79 10.59
N VAL A 130 10.11 1.12 9.30
CA VAL A 130 9.83 0.19 8.20
C VAL A 130 11.04 -0.63 7.73
N GLY A 131 12.18 -0.53 8.45
CA GLY A 131 13.39 -1.30 8.15
C GLY A 131 14.12 -0.85 6.87
N LEU A 132 14.01 0.43 6.51
CA LEU A 132 14.63 1.02 5.32
C LEU A 132 15.61 2.14 5.70
N ASP A 133 16.51 2.47 4.77
CA ASP A 133 17.30 3.69 4.83
C ASP A 133 16.45 4.90 4.37
N PRO A 134 16.75 6.11 4.88
CA PRO A 134 16.12 7.33 4.35
C PRO A 134 16.35 7.47 2.84
N PRO A 135 15.35 7.98 2.08
CA PRO A 135 15.51 8.18 0.65
C PRO A 135 16.68 9.11 0.31
N PRO A 136 17.37 8.89 -0.83
CA PRO A 136 18.41 9.80 -1.30
C PRO A 136 17.85 11.18 -1.58
N VAL A 137 18.61 12.21 -1.15
CA VAL A 137 18.26 13.61 -1.41
C VAL A 137 18.57 13.96 -2.85
N ARG A 138 17.58 14.52 -3.56
CA ARG A 138 17.70 14.99 -4.93
C ARG A 138 16.87 16.26 -5.15
N ASP A 139 17.22 17.04 -6.15
CA ASP A 139 16.40 18.18 -6.60
C ASP A 139 15.07 17.66 -7.17
N LEU A 140 13.95 18.00 -6.50
CA LEU A 140 12.63 17.55 -6.93
C LEU A 140 12.15 18.24 -8.23
N HIS A 141 12.75 19.36 -8.65
CA HIS A 141 12.50 19.92 -9.98
C HIS A 141 13.02 19.01 -11.10
N GLU A 142 14.12 18.30 -10.87
CA GLU A 142 14.61 17.31 -11.81
C GLU A 142 13.72 16.07 -11.80
N VAL A 143 13.38 15.55 -10.60
CA VAL A 143 12.54 14.36 -10.44
C VAL A 143 11.13 14.56 -11.00
N ALA A 144 10.58 15.78 -10.92
CA ALA A 144 9.26 16.11 -11.47
C ALA A 144 9.15 15.93 -13.00
N ARG A 145 10.27 15.76 -13.70
CA ARG A 145 10.30 15.45 -15.14
C ARG A 145 10.18 13.96 -15.46
N GLU A 146 10.31 13.12 -14.42
CA GLU A 146 10.13 11.67 -14.48
C GLU A 146 8.66 11.31 -14.23
N GLU A 147 8.29 10.04 -14.39
CA GLU A 147 6.97 9.54 -14.00
C GLU A 147 6.88 9.45 -12.47
N VAL A 148 6.18 10.38 -11.83
CA VAL A 148 5.96 10.38 -10.37
C VAL A 148 4.59 9.79 -10.06
N LEU A 149 4.56 8.68 -9.33
CA LEU A 149 3.37 7.89 -9.07
C LEU A 149 2.73 8.18 -7.71
N GLN A 150 3.53 8.63 -6.75
CA GLN A 150 3.08 9.01 -5.40
C GLN A 150 4.01 10.10 -4.85
N VAL A 151 3.46 10.96 -4.01
CA VAL A 151 4.24 11.93 -3.23
C VAL A 151 3.98 11.68 -1.75
N ASN A 152 5.04 11.62 -0.94
CA ASN A 152 4.89 11.61 0.52
C ASN A 152 5.23 12.98 1.10
N ILE A 153 4.30 13.54 1.87
CA ILE A 153 4.47 14.82 2.57
C ILE A 153 4.56 14.58 4.07
N TYR A 154 5.67 15.00 4.69
CA TYR A 154 5.94 14.81 6.12
C TYR A 154 5.47 16.01 6.96
N VAL A 155 4.19 16.31 6.84
CA VAL A 155 3.51 17.45 7.50
C VAL A 155 2.43 16.98 8.47
N GLY A 156 1.92 17.89 9.29
CA GLY A 156 0.77 17.64 10.17
C GLY A 156 -0.56 17.71 9.41
N PRO A 157 -1.68 17.25 10.03
CA PRO A 157 -3.00 17.23 9.36
C PRO A 157 -3.51 18.59 8.89
N GLU A 158 -3.22 19.66 9.63
CA GLU A 158 -3.63 21.02 9.25
C GLU A 158 -2.90 21.50 7.98
N GLU A 159 -1.57 21.31 7.92
CA GLU A 159 -0.77 21.67 6.77
C GLU A 159 -1.08 20.77 5.57
N GLU A 160 -1.35 19.47 5.79
CA GLU A 160 -1.84 18.56 4.76
C GLU A 160 -3.12 19.10 4.12
N THR A 161 -4.12 19.46 4.93
CA THR A 161 -5.38 20.02 4.44
C THR A 161 -5.16 21.23 3.54
N GLU A 162 -4.25 22.13 3.94
CA GLU A 162 -3.91 23.30 3.14
C GLU A 162 -3.19 22.95 1.83
N LEU A 163 -2.23 22.02 1.87
CA LEU A 163 -1.53 21.54 0.68
C LEU A 163 -2.46 20.84 -0.30
N MET A 164 -3.40 20.02 0.19
CA MET A 164 -4.39 19.35 -0.66
C MET A 164 -5.35 20.35 -1.33
N ARG A 165 -5.63 21.46 -0.67
CA ARG A 165 -6.51 22.50 -1.21
C ARG A 165 -5.83 23.41 -2.24
N THR A 166 -4.52 23.70 -2.06
CA THR A 166 -3.82 24.76 -2.80
C THR A 166 -2.74 24.28 -3.74
N VAL A 167 -2.21 23.08 -3.51
CA VAL A 167 -1.08 22.52 -4.25
C VAL A 167 -1.48 21.27 -5.02
N PHE A 168 -2.02 20.27 -4.32
CA PHE A 168 -2.40 18.98 -4.89
C PHE A 168 -3.86 18.94 -5.32
N THR A 169 -4.24 19.78 -6.30
CA THR A 169 -5.65 20.00 -6.67
C THR A 169 -6.31 18.82 -7.38
N HIS A 170 -5.51 17.94 -8.00
CA HIS A 170 -5.97 16.72 -8.68
C HIS A 170 -5.82 15.46 -7.83
N CYS A 171 -5.20 15.58 -6.64
CA CYS A 171 -4.85 14.46 -5.79
C CYS A 171 -5.78 14.31 -4.57
N GLY A 172 -5.67 13.18 -3.92
CA GLY A 172 -6.17 12.88 -2.59
C GLY A 172 -5.02 12.46 -1.68
N SER A 173 -5.23 12.48 -0.37
CA SER A 173 -4.24 12.00 0.61
C SER A 173 -4.81 10.90 1.48
N SER A 174 -3.93 10.04 1.97
CA SER A 174 -4.23 9.01 2.96
C SER A 174 -3.10 8.91 3.98
N ARG A 175 -3.43 8.49 5.21
CA ARG A 175 -2.46 8.28 6.29
C ARG A 175 -2.61 6.88 6.87
N TRP A 176 -1.52 6.15 6.92
CA TRP A 176 -1.39 4.97 7.76
C TRP A 176 -0.47 5.23 8.97
N ASN A 177 0.33 6.31 8.91
CA ASN A 177 1.23 6.75 9.97
C ASN A 177 1.03 8.26 10.26
N PRO A 178 1.01 8.69 11.52
CA PRO A 178 0.81 10.11 11.87
C PRO A 178 1.92 11.05 11.37
N ALA A 179 3.10 10.52 11.01
CA ALA A 179 4.25 11.33 10.62
C ALA A 179 4.15 11.90 9.20
N PHE A 180 3.40 11.27 8.29
CA PHE A 180 3.30 11.68 6.89
C PHE A 180 1.96 11.31 6.26
N ALA A 181 1.70 11.84 5.08
CA ALA A 181 0.60 11.44 4.22
C ALA A 181 1.11 11.00 2.86
N ASP A 182 0.50 9.94 2.33
CA ASP A 182 0.62 9.52 0.93
C ASP A 182 -0.33 10.36 0.10
N VAL A 183 0.18 10.96 -0.97
CA VAL A 183 -0.59 11.76 -1.94
C VAL A 183 -0.58 11.03 -3.28
N ASN A 184 -1.76 10.69 -3.77
CA ASN A 184 -1.97 10.02 -5.05
C ASN A 184 -3.04 10.77 -5.85
N ILE A 185 -3.19 10.48 -7.13
CA ILE A 185 -4.32 10.96 -7.94
C ILE A 185 -5.64 10.67 -7.21
N ARG A 186 -6.54 11.65 -7.22
CA ARG A 186 -7.86 11.50 -6.58
C ARG A 186 -8.62 10.30 -7.14
N GLY A 187 -9.15 9.48 -6.24
CA GLY A 187 -9.81 8.22 -6.59
C GLY A 187 -8.87 7.04 -6.74
N ASN A 188 -7.55 7.27 -6.71
CA ASN A 188 -6.56 6.19 -6.70
C ASN A 188 -6.39 5.68 -5.28
N ASN A 189 -6.59 4.40 -5.10
CA ASN A 189 -6.43 3.68 -3.84
C ASN A 189 -6.23 2.18 -4.12
N LYS A 190 -5.99 1.37 -3.09
CA LYS A 190 -5.76 -0.06 -3.26
C LYS A 190 -6.90 -0.77 -4.01
N SER A 191 -8.17 -0.38 -3.79
CA SER A 191 -9.31 -1.03 -4.47
C SER A 191 -9.32 -0.78 -5.98
N THR A 192 -8.98 0.43 -6.42
CA THR A 192 -8.91 0.74 -7.85
C THR A 192 -7.78 -0.02 -8.55
N GLY A 193 -6.64 -0.23 -7.87
CA GLY A 193 -5.57 -1.10 -8.35
C GLY A 193 -5.99 -2.58 -8.41
N ILE A 194 -6.74 -3.05 -7.41
CA ILE A 194 -7.32 -4.40 -7.39
C ILE A 194 -8.20 -4.63 -8.62
N ASP A 195 -9.07 -3.68 -8.97
CA ASP A 195 -9.91 -3.78 -10.18
C ASP A 195 -9.09 -3.98 -11.45
N LYS A 196 -7.91 -3.32 -11.55
CA LYS A 196 -7.01 -3.50 -12.71
C LYS A 196 -6.40 -4.90 -12.77
N ILE A 197 -5.99 -5.42 -11.62
CA ILE A 197 -5.52 -6.82 -11.51
C ILE A 197 -6.65 -7.79 -11.86
N LEU A 198 -7.83 -7.63 -11.27
CA LEU A 198 -8.96 -8.53 -11.51
C LEU A 198 -9.38 -8.55 -12.98
N ALA A 199 -9.41 -7.38 -13.63
CA ALA A 199 -9.69 -7.29 -15.07
C ALA A 199 -8.64 -8.02 -15.92
N ARG A 200 -7.35 -7.97 -15.53
CA ARG A 200 -6.25 -8.66 -16.22
C ARG A 200 -6.35 -10.18 -16.14
N TYR A 201 -6.87 -10.70 -14.99
CA TYR A 201 -6.96 -12.13 -14.72
C TYR A 201 -8.36 -12.73 -14.90
N ASP A 202 -9.34 -11.92 -15.32
CA ASP A 202 -10.75 -12.31 -15.50
C ASP A 202 -11.34 -12.96 -14.24
N ILE A 203 -11.13 -12.31 -13.08
CA ILE A 203 -11.62 -12.77 -11.79
C ILE A 203 -12.75 -11.85 -11.30
N PRO A 204 -13.94 -12.42 -11.00
CA PRO A 204 -15.04 -11.63 -10.43
C PRO A 204 -14.69 -11.09 -9.03
N LEU A 205 -15.07 -9.85 -8.75
CA LEU A 205 -14.85 -9.19 -7.46
C LEU A 205 -15.45 -9.99 -6.29
N SER A 206 -16.60 -10.63 -6.48
CA SER A 206 -17.27 -11.46 -5.48
C SER A 206 -16.47 -12.73 -5.10
N GLU A 207 -15.46 -13.11 -5.87
CA GLU A 207 -14.60 -14.27 -5.63
C GLU A 207 -13.23 -13.85 -5.09
N THR A 208 -13.19 -12.71 -4.39
CA THR A 208 -11.96 -12.13 -3.83
C THR A 208 -12.02 -11.97 -2.32
N MET A 209 -10.84 -11.95 -1.71
CA MET A 209 -10.64 -11.64 -0.29
C MET A 209 -9.48 -10.65 -0.15
N SER A 210 -9.51 -9.79 0.86
CA SER A 210 -8.38 -8.91 1.17
C SER A 210 -8.07 -8.92 2.67
N PHE A 211 -6.80 -8.69 2.99
CA PHE A 211 -6.27 -8.54 4.34
C PHE A 211 -5.56 -7.21 4.49
N GLY A 212 -5.87 -6.47 5.56
CA GLY A 212 -5.27 -5.17 5.86
C GLY A 212 -5.33 -4.80 7.33
N ASP A 213 -4.64 -3.72 7.74
CA ASP A 213 -4.65 -3.20 9.12
C ASP A 213 -4.60 -1.67 9.20
N GLY A 214 -4.29 -1.00 8.08
CA GLY A 214 -4.11 0.46 8.00
C GLY A 214 -5.32 1.23 7.45
N GLY A 215 -5.35 2.54 7.67
CA GLY A 215 -6.40 3.40 7.13
C GLY A 215 -6.46 3.41 5.59
N ASN A 216 -5.33 3.19 4.91
CA ASN A 216 -5.25 3.04 3.46
C ASN A 216 -5.78 1.69 2.94
N ASP A 217 -6.08 0.73 3.84
CA ASP A 217 -6.69 -0.56 3.50
C ASP A 217 -8.22 -0.49 3.47
N ILE A 218 -8.82 0.47 4.17
CA ILE A 218 -10.28 0.60 4.24
C ILE A 218 -10.95 0.49 2.87
N PRO A 219 -10.46 1.17 1.81
CA PRO A 219 -11.08 1.04 0.50
C PRO A 219 -11.07 -0.40 -0.05
N MET A 220 -9.99 -1.16 0.13
CA MET A 220 -9.94 -2.55 -0.36
C MET A 220 -10.75 -3.51 0.52
N LEU A 221 -10.76 -3.31 1.84
CA LEU A 221 -11.55 -4.12 2.78
C LEU A 221 -13.05 -4.00 2.52
N CYS A 222 -13.53 -2.79 2.21
CA CYS A 222 -14.94 -2.56 1.84
C CYS A 222 -15.29 -3.01 0.42
N HIS A 223 -14.30 -3.25 -0.45
CA HIS A 223 -14.50 -3.44 -1.87
C HIS A 223 -14.48 -4.90 -2.29
N THR A 224 -13.53 -5.68 -1.78
CA THR A 224 -13.40 -7.11 -2.11
C THR A 224 -14.59 -7.92 -1.61
N GLY A 225 -14.79 -9.11 -2.17
CA GLY A 225 -15.90 -10.00 -1.76
C GLY A 225 -15.91 -10.32 -0.27
N ILE A 226 -14.72 -10.36 0.38
CA ILE A 226 -14.55 -10.48 1.84
C ILE A 226 -13.36 -9.63 2.25
N GLY A 227 -13.61 -8.62 3.09
CA GLY A 227 -12.57 -7.84 3.76
C GLY A 227 -12.22 -8.41 5.12
N ILE A 228 -10.95 -8.76 5.32
CA ILE A 228 -10.41 -9.27 6.59
C ILE A 228 -9.49 -8.23 7.20
N GLU A 229 -9.78 -7.85 8.42
CA GLU A 229 -8.94 -6.96 9.16
C GLU A 229 -8.10 -7.68 10.21
N MET A 230 -6.83 -7.25 10.35
CA MET A 230 -5.91 -7.78 11.35
C MET A 230 -6.24 -7.26 12.75
N GLY A 231 -6.08 -8.11 13.76
CA GLY A 231 -6.38 -7.78 15.15
C GLY A 231 -5.55 -6.62 15.74
N ASN A 232 -4.40 -6.29 15.14
CA ASN A 232 -3.54 -5.16 15.51
C ASN A 232 -4.02 -3.80 14.98
N ALA A 233 -5.03 -3.76 14.13
CA ALA A 233 -5.56 -2.53 13.56
C ALA A 233 -6.32 -1.64 14.56
N SER A 234 -6.52 -0.38 14.20
CA SER A 234 -7.32 0.56 14.99
C SER A 234 -8.82 0.24 14.91
N ASP A 235 -9.59 0.68 15.91
CA ASP A 235 -11.04 0.45 15.92
C ASP A 235 -11.78 1.04 14.70
N GLN A 236 -11.26 2.11 14.12
CA GLN A 236 -11.84 2.72 12.93
C GLN A 236 -11.75 1.78 11.71
N VAL A 237 -10.63 1.11 11.53
CA VAL A 237 -10.42 0.18 10.42
C VAL A 237 -11.24 -1.10 10.67
N LYS A 238 -11.34 -1.59 11.94
CA LYS A 238 -12.14 -2.76 12.32
C LYS A 238 -13.62 -2.68 11.95
N GLN A 239 -14.17 -1.49 11.85
CA GLN A 239 -15.55 -1.27 11.43
C GLN A 239 -15.77 -1.40 9.91
N ALA A 240 -14.70 -1.43 9.13
CA ALA A 240 -14.77 -1.46 7.67
C ALA A 240 -14.71 -2.88 7.07
N ALA A 241 -14.34 -3.88 7.89
CA ALA A 241 -14.14 -5.26 7.43
C ALA A 241 -15.35 -6.16 7.74
N ASP A 242 -15.50 -7.22 6.94
CA ASP A 242 -16.49 -8.28 7.17
C ASP A 242 -16.11 -9.20 8.34
N TYR A 243 -14.80 -9.34 8.59
CA TYR A 243 -14.26 -10.18 9.65
C TYR A 243 -12.99 -9.60 10.25
N VAL A 244 -12.87 -9.65 11.58
CA VAL A 244 -11.66 -9.27 12.31
C VAL A 244 -10.97 -10.55 12.78
N THR A 245 -9.73 -10.75 12.34
CA THR A 245 -8.91 -11.90 12.75
C THR A 245 -7.95 -11.51 13.89
N ASP A 246 -7.06 -12.43 14.28
CA ASP A 246 -6.01 -12.16 15.26
C ASP A 246 -4.94 -11.21 14.66
N ALA A 247 -4.07 -10.67 15.52
CA ALA A 247 -2.97 -9.82 15.08
C ALA A 247 -1.92 -10.61 14.27
N VAL A 248 -1.10 -9.88 13.50
CA VAL A 248 -0.03 -10.46 12.65
C VAL A 248 0.89 -11.40 13.43
N ASP A 249 1.22 -11.06 14.69
CA ASP A 249 2.09 -11.84 15.56
C ASP A 249 1.39 -13.06 16.23
N TYR A 250 0.08 -13.21 16.02
CA TYR A 250 -0.76 -14.28 16.59
C TYR A 250 -1.47 -15.10 15.50
N ASP A 251 -0.77 -15.37 14.40
CA ASP A 251 -1.23 -16.22 13.29
C ASP A 251 -2.50 -15.72 12.57
N GLY A 252 -2.80 -14.42 12.60
CA GLY A 252 -4.07 -13.84 12.14
C GLY A 252 -4.47 -14.27 10.74
N ILE A 253 -3.56 -14.21 9.74
CA ILE A 253 -3.84 -14.66 8.37
C ILE A 253 -4.24 -16.14 8.34
N ALA A 254 -3.45 -17.01 8.95
CA ALA A 254 -3.72 -18.45 8.96
C ALA A 254 -5.04 -18.77 9.67
N ASN A 255 -5.36 -18.06 10.76
CA ASN A 255 -6.60 -18.26 11.51
C ASN A 255 -7.82 -17.83 10.69
N ALA A 256 -7.77 -16.68 10.01
CA ALA A 256 -8.84 -16.27 9.10
C ALA A 256 -9.04 -17.27 7.96
N LEU A 257 -7.96 -17.69 7.29
CA LEU A 257 -8.05 -18.63 6.17
C LEU A 257 -8.64 -19.99 6.59
N ARG A 258 -8.34 -20.48 7.82
CA ARG A 258 -8.99 -21.66 8.39
C ARG A 258 -10.47 -21.40 8.70
N HIS A 259 -10.79 -20.23 9.26
CA HIS A 259 -12.19 -19.86 9.55
C HIS A 259 -13.07 -19.93 8.30
N PHE A 260 -12.55 -19.49 7.16
CA PHE A 260 -13.25 -19.54 5.87
C PHE A 260 -13.05 -20.86 5.10
N GLY A 261 -12.34 -21.84 5.64
CA GLY A 261 -12.14 -23.17 5.04
C GLY A 261 -11.24 -23.16 3.79
N LEU A 262 -10.38 -22.15 3.64
CA LEU A 262 -9.50 -22.00 2.48
C LEU A 262 -8.18 -22.77 2.64
N ILE A 263 -7.78 -23.11 3.87
CA ILE A 263 -6.60 -23.94 4.17
C ILE A 263 -6.93 -25.02 5.18
#